data_5721dc8dc039445bda148c56ab3a6ca8
#
_entry.id   5721dc8dc039445bda148c56ab3a6ca8
#
_cell.length_a   1.000
_cell.length_b   1.000
_cell.length_c   1.000
_cell.angle_alpha   90.00
_cell.angle_beta   90.00
_cell.angle_gamma   90.00
#
_symmetry.space_group_name_H-M   'P 1'
#
loop_
_entity.id
_entity.type
_entity.pdbx_description
1 polymer ?
#
loop_
_entity_poly.entity_id
_entity_poly.type
_entity_poly.pdbx_seq_one_letter_code
_entity_poly.pdbx_strand_id
1 'polypeptide(L)' 'MVTKNIAKNTATQVNANLIGVKVVPADGESANCVVSYSVDGNTWTDVATVLVENNNVIGNIPRYVYLKFSQDVIITVE' A
#
# COMPACT_ATOMS: atom_id res chain seq x y z
N MET A 1 -2.87 -16.65 -4.26
CA MET A 1 -2.93 -15.48 -3.34
C MET A 1 -1.65 -15.40 -2.54
N VAL A 2 -1.05 -14.26 -2.50
CA VAL A 2 0.18 -14.01 -1.77
C VAL A 2 -0.06 -12.87 -0.79
N THR A 3 0.34 -13.07 0.46
CA THR A 3 0.22 -12.06 1.51
C THR A 3 1.62 -11.61 1.94
N LYS A 4 1.81 -10.29 2.08
CA LYS A 4 3.10 -9.71 2.36
C LYS A 4 2.99 -8.58 3.36
N ASN A 5 3.87 -8.57 4.34
CA ASN A 5 3.95 -7.48 5.31
C ASN A 5 4.87 -6.40 4.77
N ILE A 6 4.39 -5.16 4.76
CA ILE A 6 5.17 -4.01 4.27
C ILE A 6 5.30 -3.00 5.42
N ALA A 7 6.52 -2.69 5.79
CA ALA A 7 6.78 -1.67 6.79
C ALA A 7 6.46 -0.27 6.23
N LYS A 8 6.05 0.63 7.10
CA LYS A 8 5.73 2.00 6.69
C LYS A 8 6.92 2.65 5.97
N ASN A 9 6.60 3.46 4.99
CA ASN A 9 7.57 4.23 4.20
C ASN A 9 8.63 3.38 3.48
N THR A 10 8.31 2.11 3.23
CA THR A 10 9.21 1.21 2.50
C THR A 10 8.69 1.01 1.08
N ALA A 11 9.52 1.31 0.09
CA ALA A 11 9.16 1.10 -1.31
C ALA A 11 9.09 -0.39 -1.61
N THR A 12 8.00 -0.82 -2.21
CA THR A 12 7.76 -2.22 -2.57
C THR A 12 7.24 -2.30 -3.99
N GLN A 13 7.90 -3.07 -4.84
CA GLN A 13 7.43 -3.27 -6.21
C GLN A 13 6.31 -4.30 -6.22
N VAL A 14 5.22 -3.96 -6.89
CA VAL A 14 4.04 -4.81 -6.96
C VAL A 14 3.77 -5.18 -8.41
N ASN A 15 3.59 -6.48 -8.66
CA ASN A 15 3.25 -6.98 -9.98
C ASN A 15 1.79 -7.42 -10.00
N ALA A 16 0.89 -6.46 -9.86
CA ALA A 16 -0.55 -6.72 -9.89
C ALA A 16 -1.31 -5.43 -10.19
N ASN A 17 -2.49 -5.57 -10.80
CA ASN A 17 -3.37 -4.43 -11.05
C ASN A 17 -4.33 -4.17 -9.89
N LEU A 18 -4.49 -5.14 -9.01
CA LEU A 18 -5.42 -5.08 -7.89
C LEU A 18 -4.79 -5.72 -6.67
N ILE A 19 -4.81 -5.02 -5.55
CA ILE A 19 -4.31 -5.57 -4.29
C ILE A 19 -5.30 -5.30 -3.17
N GLY A 20 -5.34 -6.22 -2.21
CA GLY A 20 -6.00 -5.97 -0.93
C GLY A 20 -4.99 -5.34 0.03
N VAL A 21 -5.42 -4.38 0.83
CA VAL A 21 -4.56 -3.72 1.81
C VAL A 21 -5.24 -3.71 3.15
N LYS A 22 -4.54 -4.17 4.17
CA LYS A 22 -4.97 -4.06 5.55
C LYS A 22 -3.99 -3.16 6.28
N VAL A 23 -4.48 -2.07 6.82
CA VAL A 23 -3.65 -1.14 7.59
C VAL A 23 -3.45 -1.69 9.00
N VAL A 24 -2.22 -1.65 9.48
CA VAL A 24 -1.86 -2.06 10.84
C VAL A 24 -1.31 -0.82 11.55
N PRO A 25 -2.19 0.03 12.12
CA PRO A 25 -1.73 1.27 12.74
C PRO A 25 -0.92 1.00 14.01
N ALA A 26 0.02 1.87 14.28
CA ALA A 26 0.75 1.83 15.54
C ALA A 26 -0.19 2.14 16.71
N ASP A 27 0.19 1.73 17.91
CA ASP A 27 -0.63 1.96 19.10
C ASP A 27 -0.95 3.44 19.25
N GLY A 28 -2.24 3.75 19.40
CA GLY A 28 -2.71 5.11 19.57
C GLY A 28 -2.86 5.90 18.26
N GLU A 29 -2.51 5.31 17.13
CA GLU A 29 -2.62 5.97 15.82
C GLU A 29 -3.91 5.58 15.12
N SER A 30 -4.40 6.48 14.26
CA SER A 30 -5.55 6.17 13.42
C SER A 30 -5.11 5.27 12.27
N ALA A 31 -6.07 4.59 11.65
CA ALA A 31 -5.79 3.73 10.49
C ALA A 31 -5.67 4.52 9.18
N ASN A 32 -5.52 5.85 9.24
CA ASN A 32 -5.32 6.66 8.05
C ASN A 32 -3.97 6.31 7.42
N CYS A 33 -4.00 5.98 6.16
CA CYS A 33 -2.79 5.59 5.45
C CYS A 33 -2.78 6.22 4.06
N VAL A 34 -1.71 6.93 3.74
CA VAL A 34 -1.52 7.52 2.41
C VAL A 34 -0.73 6.52 1.58
N VAL A 35 -1.23 6.24 0.39
CA VAL A 35 -0.58 5.35 -0.57
C VAL A 35 0.07 6.20 -1.64
N SER A 36 1.34 5.98 -1.87
CA SER A 36 2.09 6.67 -2.92
C SER A 36 2.62 5.65 -3.92
N TYR A 37 2.75 6.05 -5.17
CA TYR A 37 3.33 5.17 -6.18
C TYR A 37 4.46 5.87 -6.93
N SER A 38 5.33 5.07 -7.52
CA SER A 38 6.42 5.56 -8.37
C SER A 38 6.74 4.54 -9.43
N VAL A 39 7.02 5.01 -10.64
CA VAL A 39 7.45 4.12 -11.74
C VAL A 39 8.96 3.90 -11.73
N ASP A 40 9.71 4.78 -11.09
CA ASP A 40 11.18 4.73 -11.06
C ASP A 40 11.78 4.55 -9.66
N GLY A 41 10.96 4.62 -8.63
CA GLY A 41 11.42 4.53 -7.24
C GLY A 41 11.95 5.84 -6.67
N ASN A 42 11.95 6.91 -7.43
CA ASN A 42 12.51 8.21 -7.00
C ASN A 42 11.47 9.33 -6.94
N THR A 43 10.56 9.36 -7.89
CA THR A 43 9.50 10.38 -7.94
C THR A 43 8.19 9.77 -7.49
N TRP A 44 7.62 10.31 -6.43
CA TRP A 44 6.44 9.74 -5.77
C TRP A 44 5.21 10.62 -5.96
N THR A 45 4.07 9.97 -6.21
CA THR A 45 2.77 10.63 -6.34
C THR A 45 1.81 9.96 -5.37
N ASP A 46 1.11 10.77 -4.56
CA ASP A 46 0.10 10.23 -3.67
C ASP A 46 -1.12 9.79 -4.48
N VAL A 47 -1.57 8.57 -4.24
CA VAL A 47 -2.67 7.98 -5.00
C VAL A 47 -3.98 8.11 -4.27
N ALA A 48 -3.99 7.72 -2.99
CA ALA A 48 -5.21 7.68 -2.20
C ALA A 48 -4.90 7.70 -0.73
N THR A 49 -5.88 8.14 0.06
CA THR A 49 -5.86 7.93 1.50
C THR A 49 -6.70 6.71 1.81
N VAL A 50 -6.10 5.75 2.45
CA VAL A 50 -6.77 4.52 2.84
C VAL A 50 -7.23 4.69 4.28
N LEU A 51 -8.54 4.62 4.50
CA LEU A 51 -9.12 4.83 5.82
C LEU A 51 -9.65 3.51 6.32
N VAL A 52 -8.83 2.79 7.16
CA VAL A 52 -9.38 1.56 7.57
C VAL A 52 -8.83 0.73 8.61
N GLU A 53 -9.72 0.08 9.29
CA GLU A 53 -9.47 -1.01 10.18
C GLU A 53 -9.53 -2.35 9.46
N ASN A 54 -10.17 -2.37 8.31
CA ASN A 54 -10.47 -3.59 7.58
C ASN A 54 -9.80 -3.62 6.22
N ASN A 55 -10.22 -4.52 5.39
CA ASN A 55 -9.64 -4.70 4.07
C ASN A 55 -10.05 -3.58 3.13
N ASN A 56 -9.06 -3.04 2.45
CA ASN A 56 -9.26 -2.10 1.35
C ASN A 56 -8.82 -2.77 0.08
N VAL A 57 -9.38 -2.32 -1.04
CA VAL A 57 -8.95 -2.80 -2.34
C VAL A 57 -8.48 -1.61 -3.15
N ILE A 58 -7.27 -1.71 -3.68
CA ILE A 58 -6.70 -0.70 -4.56
C ILE A 58 -6.62 -1.31 -5.96
N GLY A 59 -7.30 -0.71 -6.90
CA GLY A 59 -7.33 -1.18 -8.28
C GLY A 59 -6.67 -0.21 -9.25
N ASN A 60 -6.60 -0.60 -10.51
CA ASN A 60 -6.03 0.19 -11.61
C ASN A 60 -4.56 0.55 -11.37
N ILE A 61 -3.83 -0.36 -10.76
CA ILE A 61 -2.40 -0.17 -10.50
C ILE A 61 -1.63 -0.65 -11.73
N PRO A 62 -0.76 0.18 -12.33
CA PRO A 62 0.15 -0.32 -13.36
C PRO A 62 1.05 -1.41 -12.77
N ARG A 63 1.35 -2.45 -13.54
CA ARG A 63 2.23 -3.52 -13.06
C ARG A 63 3.65 -3.00 -12.89
N TYR A 64 4.34 -3.58 -11.92
CA TYR A 64 5.74 -3.27 -11.63
C TYR A 64 6.01 -1.85 -11.13
N VAL A 65 4.98 -1.14 -10.67
CA VAL A 65 5.22 0.12 -9.98
C VAL A 65 5.65 -0.15 -8.54
N TYR A 66 6.34 0.82 -7.96
CA TYR A 66 6.65 0.78 -6.54
C TYR A 66 5.53 1.45 -5.77
N LEU A 67 5.14 0.84 -4.66
CA LEU A 67 4.17 1.40 -3.73
C LEU A 67 4.84 1.68 -2.39
N LYS A 68 4.39 2.73 -1.75
CA LYS A 68 4.86 3.11 -0.43
C LYS A 68 3.64 3.53 0.41
N PHE A 69 3.59 3.08 1.64
CA PHE A 69 2.47 3.34 2.54
C PHE A 69 2.95 4.14 3.75
N SER A 70 2.11 5.04 4.25
CA SER A 70 2.46 5.87 5.40
C SER A 70 2.32 5.14 6.74
N GLN A 71 1.79 3.92 6.73
CA GLN A 71 1.64 3.06 7.90
C GLN A 71 2.08 1.65 7.54
N ASP A 72 2.34 0.82 8.55
CA ASP A 72 2.55 -0.60 8.31
C ASP A 72 1.29 -1.21 7.71
N VAL A 73 1.44 -2.04 6.71
CA VAL A 73 0.31 -2.68 6.03
C VAL A 73 0.62 -4.14 5.72
N ILE A 74 -0.46 -4.89 5.51
CA ILE A 74 -0.39 -6.24 4.97
C ILE A 74 -1.08 -6.20 3.62
N ILE A 75 -0.38 -6.52 2.56
CA ILE A 75 -0.99 -6.55 1.22
C ILE A 75 -1.27 -7.98 0.81
N THR A 76 -2.34 -8.16 0.04
CA THR A 76 -2.71 -9.44 -0.55
C THR A 76 -2.78 -9.27 -2.05
N VAL A 77 -2.05 -10.11 -2.78
CA VAL A 77 -1.97 -10.08 -4.23
C VAL A 77 -2.46 -11.43 -4.75
N GLU A 78 -3.35 -11.42 -5.69
CA GLU A 78 -3.84 -12.65 -6.31
C GLU A 78 -2.98 -13.11 -7.47
#